data_fc0e5766e3c89f53590d86f6ae6fd203
#
_entry.id   fc0e5766e3c89f53590d86f6ae6fd203
#
_cell.length_a   1.000
_cell.length_b   1.000
_cell.length_c   1.000
_cell.angle_alpha   90.00
_cell.angle_beta   90.00
_cell.angle_gamma   90.00
#
_symmetry.space_group_name_H-M   'P 1'
#
loop_
_entity.id
_entity.type
_entity.pdbx_description
1 polymer ?
#
loop_
_entity_poly.entity_id
_entity_poly.type
_entity_poly.pdbx_seq_one_letter_code
_entity_poly.pdbx_strand_id
1 'polypeptide(L)'
;MENIIDGIYVGSDKDVAEAKRRGYARLCACKDGPDGHRAMLGYRELSAPRGPEYLFAQRGHWGAMNVVDNDDPSMIAESMIFDALKFAKKEHDAGKSILFHCNHGHERGPTTALMFMRAMGEMPYTFTGAKRVFHTLYKPFDVQGKGMLVKAHDLWASLPSLFKK
;
A
#
# COMPACT_ATOMS: atom_id res chain seq x y z
N MET A 1 0.56 -7.43 12.77
CA MET A 1 1.46 -6.61 11.93
C MET A 1 2.92 -6.89 12.28
N GLU A 2 3.76 -6.91 11.27
CA GLU A 2 5.19 -7.19 11.41
C GLU A 2 5.99 -5.95 11.01
N ASN A 3 7.06 -5.63 11.77
CA ASN A 3 8.01 -4.59 11.40
C ASN A 3 8.95 -5.15 10.31
N ILE A 4 9.00 -4.48 9.16
CA ILE A 4 9.82 -4.93 8.02
C ILE A 4 11.19 -4.26 8.05
N ILE A 5 11.20 -2.94 8.17
CA ILE A 5 12.35 -2.10 8.46
C ILE A 5 11.88 -0.95 9.35
N ASP A 6 12.79 -0.14 9.85
CA ASP A 6 12.47 0.93 10.79
C ASP A 6 11.29 1.81 10.34
N GLY A 7 10.24 1.82 11.14
CA GLY A 7 9.02 2.58 10.89
C GLY A 7 8.07 2.01 9.83
N ILE A 8 8.41 0.91 9.14
CA ILE A 8 7.55 0.29 8.12
C ILE A 8 7.00 -1.04 8.64
N TYR A 9 5.68 -1.11 8.72
CA TYR A 9 4.92 -2.27 9.17
C TYR A 9 4.01 -2.79 8.06
N VAL A 10 3.83 -4.10 8.01
CA VAL A 10 2.90 -4.77 7.09
C VAL A 10 1.97 -5.68 7.88
N GLY A 11 0.71 -5.74 7.46
CA GLY A 11 -0.29 -6.53 8.14
C GLY A 11 -1.63 -6.60 7.41
N SER A 12 -2.67 -6.88 8.18
CA SER A 12 -4.05 -7.05 7.72
C SER A 12 -5.01 -6.10 8.45
N ASP A 13 -6.30 -6.22 8.12
CA ASP A 13 -7.36 -5.49 8.81
C ASP A 13 -7.38 -5.74 10.34
N LYS A 14 -6.91 -6.90 10.79
CA LYS A 14 -6.82 -7.24 12.21
C LYS A 14 -5.84 -6.36 12.98
N ASP A 15 -4.89 -5.76 12.30
CA ASP A 15 -3.82 -4.94 12.89
C ASP A 15 -4.17 -3.46 13.01
N VAL A 16 -5.29 -3.03 12.40
CA VAL A 16 -5.70 -1.62 12.32
C VAL A 16 -5.92 -1.01 13.71
N ALA A 17 -6.60 -1.72 14.60
CA ALA A 17 -6.87 -1.22 15.95
C ALA A 17 -5.57 -0.98 16.73
N GLU A 18 -4.61 -1.89 16.62
CA GLU A 18 -3.30 -1.75 17.27
C GLU A 18 -2.49 -0.60 16.67
N ALA A 19 -2.48 -0.45 15.35
CA ALA A 19 -1.81 0.67 14.68
C ALA A 19 -2.39 2.03 15.11
N LYS A 20 -3.73 2.12 15.24
CA LYS A 20 -4.41 3.32 15.77
C LYS A 20 -3.97 3.61 17.20
N ARG A 21 -3.97 2.60 18.06
CA ARG A 21 -3.55 2.74 19.46
C ARG A 21 -2.11 3.23 19.60
N ARG A 22 -1.22 2.81 18.69
CA ARG A 22 0.18 3.25 18.65
C ARG A 22 0.39 4.61 17.95
N GLY A 23 -0.65 5.22 17.40
CA GLY A 23 -0.53 6.48 16.66
C GLY A 23 0.19 6.35 15.31
N TYR A 24 0.21 5.16 14.70
CA TYR A 24 0.81 4.94 13.40
C TYR A 24 -0.04 5.54 12.28
N ALA A 25 0.60 6.00 11.22
CA ALA A 25 -0.07 6.21 9.96
C ALA A 25 -0.51 4.86 9.37
N ARG A 26 -1.57 4.86 8.58
CA ARG A 26 -2.10 3.64 7.96
C ARG A 26 -2.38 3.89 6.50
N LEU A 27 -1.91 2.99 5.65
CA LEU A 27 -2.22 2.97 4.22
C LEU A 27 -2.93 1.66 3.89
N CYS A 28 -4.23 1.78 3.62
CA CYS A 28 -5.09 0.67 3.25
C CYS A 28 -5.13 0.48 1.74
N ALA A 29 -4.65 -0.66 1.25
CA ALA A 29 -4.72 -1.05 -0.15
C ALA A 29 -6.01 -1.85 -0.42
N CYS A 30 -7.17 -1.31 -0.02
CA CYS A 30 -8.48 -1.92 -0.19
C CYS A 30 -9.58 -0.90 -0.43
N LYS A 31 -10.51 -1.25 -1.31
CA LYS A 31 -11.79 -0.55 -1.43
C LYS A 31 -12.67 -0.81 -0.19
N ASP A 32 -12.83 -2.07 0.18
CA ASP A 32 -13.69 -2.52 1.27
C ASP A 32 -12.88 -2.92 2.50
N GLY A 33 -13.51 -2.89 3.67
CA GLY A 33 -12.89 -3.19 4.94
C GLY A 33 -12.95 -2.02 5.92
N PRO A 34 -12.54 -2.21 7.18
CA PRO A 34 -12.72 -1.21 8.25
C PRO A 34 -11.95 0.09 8.03
N ASP A 35 -10.81 0.03 7.34
CA ASP A 35 -10.00 1.20 6.96
C ASP A 35 -10.01 1.44 5.43
N GLY A 36 -10.90 0.76 4.69
CA GLY A 36 -10.98 0.83 3.23
C GLY A 36 -11.50 2.18 2.71
N HIS A 37 -11.32 2.38 1.41
CA HIS A 37 -11.73 3.60 0.71
C HIS A 37 -13.24 3.90 0.89
N ARG A 38 -14.09 2.84 0.82
CA ARG A 38 -15.53 2.95 1.06
C ARG A 38 -15.84 3.41 2.48
N ALA A 39 -15.16 2.88 3.48
CA ALA A 39 -15.36 3.27 4.87
C ALA A 39 -14.97 4.73 5.11
N MET A 40 -13.89 5.19 4.47
CA MET A 40 -13.42 6.57 4.57
C MET A 40 -14.40 7.57 3.97
N LEU A 41 -14.97 7.28 2.78
CA LEU A 41 -15.89 8.18 2.07
C LEU A 41 -17.36 7.96 2.42
N GLY A 42 -17.72 6.84 3.05
CA GLY A 42 -19.08 6.55 3.52
C GLY A 42 -20.10 6.21 2.44
N TYR A 43 -19.69 5.86 1.21
CA TYR A 43 -20.62 5.54 0.13
C TYR A 43 -21.14 4.09 0.23
N ARG A 44 -22.36 3.86 -0.26
CA ARG A 44 -23.04 2.55 -0.25
C ARG A 44 -23.12 1.89 -1.61
N GLU A 45 -22.92 2.66 -2.66
CA GLU A 45 -22.99 2.23 -4.07
C GLU A 45 -21.84 1.28 -4.39
N LEU A 46 -21.97 0.54 -5.51
CA LEU A 46 -20.89 -0.35 -5.99
C LEU A 46 -19.65 0.43 -6.40
N SER A 47 -19.83 1.62 -6.96
CA SER A 47 -18.74 2.49 -7.37
C SER A 47 -18.57 3.66 -6.40
N ALA A 48 -17.32 4.09 -6.22
CA ALA A 48 -17.01 5.30 -5.48
C ALA A 48 -17.59 6.54 -6.19
N PRO A 49 -17.92 7.62 -5.45
CA PRO A 49 -18.28 8.89 -6.06
C PRO A 49 -17.17 9.41 -6.96
N ARG A 50 -17.52 9.91 -8.14
CA ARG A 50 -16.57 10.56 -9.04
C ARG A 50 -16.07 11.87 -8.41
N GLY A 51 -14.79 12.15 -8.58
CA GLY A 51 -14.18 13.35 -8.03
C GLY A 51 -12.72 13.16 -7.68
N PRO A 52 -12.10 14.12 -6.99
CA PRO A 52 -10.67 14.10 -6.66
C PRO A 52 -10.24 12.92 -5.80
N GLU A 53 -11.15 12.39 -4.99
CA GLU A 53 -10.89 11.26 -4.09
C GLU A 53 -11.35 9.91 -4.66
N TYR A 54 -11.70 9.84 -5.95
CA TYR A 54 -12.21 8.62 -6.58
C TYR A 54 -11.21 7.44 -6.48
N LEU A 55 -9.93 7.70 -6.69
CA LEU A 55 -8.88 6.67 -6.69
C LEU A 55 -8.20 6.53 -5.35
N PHE A 56 -7.92 7.63 -4.69
CA PHE A 56 -7.22 7.68 -3.41
C PHE A 56 -7.82 8.76 -2.52
N ALA A 57 -8.06 8.43 -1.27
CA ALA A 57 -8.58 9.35 -0.28
C ALA A 57 -7.70 9.37 0.97
N GLN A 58 -7.70 10.50 1.69
CA GLN A 58 -6.91 10.69 2.89
C GLN A 58 -7.71 11.42 3.97
N ARG A 59 -7.58 10.97 5.22
CA ARG A 59 -8.08 11.66 6.43
C ARG A 59 -7.02 11.61 7.51
N GLY A 60 -6.36 12.76 7.79
CA GLY A 60 -5.26 12.81 8.74
C GLY A 60 -4.14 11.84 8.36
N HIS A 61 -3.83 10.89 9.26
CA HIS A 61 -2.81 9.85 9.06
C HIS A 61 -3.36 8.53 8.49
N TRP A 62 -4.48 8.58 7.82
CA TRP A 62 -5.14 7.44 7.21
C TRP A 62 -5.34 7.68 5.71
N GLY A 63 -4.68 6.89 4.87
CA GLY A 63 -4.83 6.84 3.42
C GLY A 63 -5.52 5.55 2.99
N ALA A 64 -6.37 5.63 1.97
CA ALA A 64 -7.08 4.47 1.43
C ALA A 64 -7.15 4.50 -0.09
N MET A 65 -6.78 3.37 -0.71
CA MET A 65 -6.79 3.15 -2.15
C MET A 65 -8.12 2.52 -2.57
N ASN A 66 -8.73 3.03 -3.64
CA ASN A 66 -9.91 2.42 -4.25
C ASN A 66 -9.51 1.23 -5.13
N VAL A 67 -9.02 0.17 -4.51
CA VAL A 67 -8.55 -1.03 -5.20
C VAL A 67 -9.24 -2.28 -4.67
N VAL A 68 -9.68 -3.13 -5.60
CA VAL A 68 -10.23 -4.45 -5.31
C VAL A 68 -9.17 -5.54 -5.54
N ASP A 69 -9.40 -6.70 -4.97
CA ASP A 69 -8.60 -7.89 -5.24
C ASP A 69 -8.92 -8.39 -6.66
N ASN A 70 -8.04 -8.11 -7.60
CA ASN A 70 -8.24 -8.38 -9.02
C ASN A 70 -6.96 -8.92 -9.66
N ASP A 71 -7.10 -9.87 -10.57
CA ASP A 71 -5.98 -10.46 -11.31
C ASP A 71 -5.51 -9.56 -12.46
N ASP A 72 -6.37 -8.67 -12.97
CA ASP A 72 -6.07 -7.78 -14.09
C ASP A 72 -5.36 -6.50 -13.63
N PRO A 73 -4.07 -6.32 -13.94
CA PRO A 73 -3.34 -5.11 -13.56
C PRO A 73 -3.85 -3.84 -14.26
N SER A 74 -4.55 -3.96 -15.39
CA SER A 74 -5.12 -2.80 -16.10
C SER A 74 -6.22 -2.10 -15.32
N MET A 75 -6.85 -2.80 -14.36
CA MET A 75 -7.85 -2.24 -13.45
C MET A 75 -7.24 -1.42 -12.30
N ILE A 76 -5.92 -1.35 -12.21
CA ILE A 76 -5.19 -0.65 -11.14
C ILE A 76 -4.52 0.59 -11.73
N ALA A 77 -5.03 1.76 -11.39
CA ALA A 77 -4.51 3.03 -11.89
C ALA A 77 -3.12 3.35 -11.29
N GLU A 78 -2.17 3.72 -12.12
CA GLU A 78 -0.82 4.13 -11.66
C GLU A 78 -0.87 5.36 -10.76
N SER A 79 -1.69 6.36 -11.12
CA SER A 79 -1.87 7.57 -10.32
C SER A 79 -2.32 7.28 -8.90
N MET A 80 -3.19 6.28 -8.70
CA MET A 80 -3.61 5.84 -7.37
C MET A 80 -2.42 5.32 -6.55
N ILE A 81 -1.57 4.50 -7.15
CA ILE A 81 -0.36 3.98 -6.51
C ILE A 81 0.58 5.14 -6.14
N PHE A 82 0.83 6.06 -7.08
CA PHE A 82 1.73 7.18 -6.83
C PHE A 82 1.22 8.10 -5.73
N ASP A 83 -0.08 8.40 -5.67
CA ASP A 83 -0.67 9.19 -4.59
C ASP A 83 -0.55 8.49 -3.23
N ALA A 84 -0.79 7.17 -3.21
CA ALA A 84 -0.62 6.37 -2.00
C ALA A 84 0.85 6.36 -1.51
N LEU A 85 1.81 6.20 -2.42
CA LEU A 85 3.24 6.22 -2.06
C LEU A 85 3.70 7.61 -1.60
N LYS A 86 3.20 8.68 -2.20
CA LYS A 86 3.47 10.06 -1.76
C LYS A 86 2.90 10.33 -0.37
N PHE A 87 1.70 9.84 -0.09
CA PHE A 87 1.13 9.89 1.26
C PHE A 87 2.04 9.18 2.26
N ALA A 88 2.46 7.93 1.97
CA ALA A 88 3.36 7.18 2.83
C ALA A 88 4.69 7.91 3.05
N LYS A 89 5.27 8.50 1.99
CA LYS A 89 6.51 9.29 2.08
C LYS A 89 6.36 10.48 3.01
N LYS A 90 5.27 11.23 2.87
CA LYS A 90 4.96 12.37 3.74
C LYS A 90 4.88 11.96 5.22
N GLU A 91 4.17 10.87 5.52
CA GLU A 91 4.03 10.37 6.89
C GLU A 91 5.36 9.86 7.46
N HIS A 92 6.12 9.14 6.65
CA HIS A 92 7.45 8.64 7.03
C HIS A 92 8.44 9.79 7.28
N ASP A 93 8.47 10.81 6.42
CA ASP A 93 9.33 11.98 6.59
C ASP A 93 8.95 12.81 7.83
N ALA A 94 7.69 12.75 8.26
CA ALA A 94 7.21 13.34 9.51
C ALA A 94 7.55 12.49 10.75
N GLY A 95 8.33 11.41 10.60
CA GLY A 95 8.74 10.52 11.69
C GLY A 95 7.65 9.54 12.16
N LYS A 96 6.59 9.34 11.36
CA LYS A 96 5.54 8.38 11.69
C LYS A 96 5.93 6.97 11.25
N SER A 97 5.66 6.00 12.12
CA SER A 97 5.57 4.61 11.66
C SER A 97 4.31 4.42 10.81
N ILE A 98 4.37 3.55 9.81
CA ILE A 98 3.29 3.32 8.85
C ILE A 98 2.94 1.84 8.80
N LEU A 99 1.64 1.53 8.93
CA LEU A 99 1.10 0.23 8.61
C LEU A 99 0.58 0.21 7.17
N PHE A 100 1.20 -0.59 6.32
CA PHE A 100 0.68 -0.98 5.00
C PHE A 100 -0.17 -2.24 5.17
N HIS A 101 -1.44 -2.18 4.79
CA HIS A 101 -2.31 -3.34 4.97
C HIS A 101 -3.35 -3.49 3.85
N CYS A 102 -3.95 -4.65 3.82
CA CYS A 102 -5.15 -4.98 3.07
C CYS A 102 -6.00 -5.95 3.92
N ASN A 103 -7.07 -6.51 3.37
CA ASN A 103 -7.97 -7.35 4.17
C ASN A 103 -7.23 -8.53 4.84
N HIS A 104 -6.40 -9.27 4.10
CA HIS A 104 -5.72 -10.47 4.58
C HIS A 104 -4.21 -10.30 4.83
N GLY A 105 -3.60 -9.25 4.31
CA GLY A 105 -2.17 -9.01 4.48
C GLY A 105 -1.25 -9.88 3.63
N HIS A 106 -1.74 -10.46 2.52
CA HIS A 106 -0.95 -11.38 1.69
C HIS A 106 -0.43 -10.77 0.39
N GLU A 107 -1.17 -9.85 -0.24
CA GLU A 107 -0.78 -9.34 -1.57
C GLU A 107 -0.84 -7.81 -1.67
N ARG A 108 -2.00 -7.16 -1.69
CA ARG A 108 -2.15 -5.72 -2.00
C ARG A 108 -1.40 -4.81 -1.04
N GLY A 109 -1.58 -5.00 0.26
CA GLY A 109 -0.89 -4.24 1.30
C GLY A 109 0.63 -4.47 1.26
N PRO A 110 1.09 -5.74 1.34
CA PRO A 110 2.51 -6.07 1.21
C PRO A 110 3.16 -5.57 -0.07
N THR A 111 2.49 -5.70 -1.22
CA THR A 111 3.00 -5.19 -2.51
C THR A 111 3.14 -3.66 -2.50
N THR A 112 2.21 -2.95 -1.87
CA THR A 112 2.30 -1.49 -1.72
C THR A 112 3.50 -1.10 -0.86
N ALA A 113 3.76 -1.82 0.24
CA ALA A 113 4.97 -1.64 1.05
C ALA A 113 6.25 -1.93 0.26
N LEU A 114 6.27 -3.01 -0.52
CA LEU A 114 7.39 -3.37 -1.39
C LEU A 114 7.71 -2.26 -2.40
N MET A 115 6.67 -1.67 -3.05
CA MET A 115 6.84 -0.53 -3.95
C MET A 115 7.35 0.71 -3.23
N PHE A 116 6.84 0.99 -2.03
CA PHE A 116 7.32 2.10 -1.20
C PHE A 116 8.81 1.94 -0.86
N MET A 117 9.21 0.77 -0.38
CA MET A 117 10.62 0.48 -0.07
C MET A 117 11.51 0.59 -1.30
N ARG A 118 11.03 0.19 -2.50
CA ARG A 118 11.76 0.40 -3.76
C ARG A 118 11.93 1.89 -4.07
N ALA A 119 10.87 2.68 -3.93
CA ALA A 119 10.92 4.11 -4.17
C ALA A 119 11.85 4.84 -3.18
N MET A 120 11.99 4.31 -1.96
CA MET A 120 12.94 4.79 -0.94
C MET A 120 14.38 4.35 -1.19
N GLY A 121 14.63 3.43 -2.12
CA GLY A 121 15.98 2.89 -2.40
C GLY A 121 16.39 1.70 -1.51
N GLU A 122 15.47 1.14 -0.73
CA GLU A 122 15.71 0.08 0.25
C GLU A 122 15.57 -1.35 -0.34
N MET A 123 15.26 -1.46 -1.65
CA MET A 123 15.05 -2.75 -2.31
C MET A 123 16.00 -2.98 -3.49
N PRO A 124 16.37 -4.24 -3.78
CA PRO A 124 17.19 -4.60 -4.92
C PRO A 124 16.70 -4.00 -6.24
N TYR A 125 17.63 -3.82 -7.18
CA TYR A 125 17.34 -3.30 -8.51
C TYR A 125 16.35 -4.20 -9.28
N THR A 126 16.55 -5.52 -9.22
CA THR A 126 15.69 -6.47 -9.91
C THR A 126 14.43 -6.78 -9.09
N PHE A 127 13.28 -6.83 -9.77
CA PHE A 127 12.01 -7.17 -9.13
C PHE A 127 12.01 -8.57 -8.50
N THR A 128 12.59 -9.56 -9.18
CA THR A 128 12.71 -10.92 -8.65
C THR A 128 13.55 -10.98 -7.37
N GLY A 129 14.68 -10.26 -7.36
CA GLY A 129 15.51 -10.14 -6.16
C GLY A 129 14.76 -9.47 -5.00
N ALA A 130 14.05 -8.39 -5.29
CA ALA A 130 13.25 -7.67 -4.31
C ALA A 130 12.12 -8.53 -3.70
N LYS A 131 11.41 -9.31 -4.51
CA LYS A 131 10.39 -10.25 -4.01
C LYS A 131 10.98 -11.27 -3.02
N ARG A 132 12.17 -11.80 -3.34
CA ARG A 132 12.85 -12.76 -2.44
C ARG A 132 13.22 -12.09 -1.11
N VAL A 133 13.85 -10.92 -1.15
CA VAL A 133 14.22 -10.17 0.05
C VAL A 133 12.96 -9.85 0.86
N PHE A 134 11.92 -9.31 0.24
CA PHE A 134 10.70 -8.95 0.93
C PHE A 134 10.02 -10.17 1.58
N HIS A 135 9.99 -11.31 0.91
CA HIS A 135 9.45 -12.55 1.46
C HIS A 135 10.27 -13.07 2.66
N THR A 136 11.57 -12.80 2.75
CA THR A 136 12.34 -13.12 3.95
C THR A 136 11.96 -12.23 5.14
N LEU A 137 11.61 -10.98 4.88
CA LEU A 137 11.19 -9.99 5.89
C LEU A 137 9.73 -10.17 6.32
N TYR A 138 8.87 -10.62 5.40
CA TYR A 138 7.44 -10.80 5.64
C TYR A 138 6.94 -12.11 5.01
N LYS A 139 6.90 -13.17 5.80
CA LYS A 139 6.56 -14.53 5.35
C LYS A 139 5.14 -14.69 4.77
N PRO A 140 4.10 -13.96 5.23
CA PRO A 140 2.76 -14.05 4.65
C PRO A 140 2.66 -13.50 3.22
N PHE A 141 3.70 -12.85 2.68
CA PHE A 141 3.69 -12.28 1.34
C PHE A 141 3.50 -13.34 0.25
N ASP A 142 2.45 -13.18 -0.56
CA ASP A 142 2.21 -14.03 -1.72
C ASP A 142 3.12 -13.62 -2.88
N VAL A 143 4.22 -14.36 -3.07
CA VAL A 143 5.21 -14.10 -4.13
C VAL A 143 4.69 -14.43 -5.53
N GLN A 144 3.61 -15.18 -5.66
CA GLN A 144 2.93 -15.42 -6.94
C GLN A 144 2.00 -14.27 -7.30
N GLY A 145 1.31 -13.72 -6.29
CA GLY A 145 0.50 -12.52 -6.37
C GLY A 145 -0.54 -12.49 -7.49
N LYS A 146 -1.21 -11.35 -7.55
CA LYS A 146 -2.22 -11.06 -8.57
C LYS A 146 -1.91 -9.74 -9.28
N GLY A 147 -2.95 -9.05 -9.73
CA GLY A 147 -2.83 -7.82 -10.50
C GLY A 147 -1.97 -6.73 -9.85
N MET A 148 -2.04 -6.56 -8.52
CA MET A 148 -1.20 -5.56 -7.83
C MET A 148 0.29 -5.90 -7.94
N LEU A 149 0.67 -7.17 -7.81
CA LEU A 149 2.07 -7.59 -7.94
C LEU A 149 2.58 -7.44 -9.38
N VAL A 150 1.74 -7.75 -10.38
CA VAL A 150 2.06 -7.51 -11.79
C VAL A 150 2.24 -6.02 -12.06
N LYS A 151 1.34 -5.16 -11.55
CA LYS A 151 1.46 -3.72 -11.66
C LYS A 151 2.76 -3.19 -10.99
N ALA A 152 3.14 -3.74 -9.85
CA ALA A 152 4.40 -3.40 -9.19
C ALA A 152 5.62 -3.74 -10.07
N HIS A 153 5.59 -4.88 -10.75
CA HIS A 153 6.63 -5.25 -11.72
C HIS A 153 6.72 -4.24 -12.86
N ASP A 154 5.59 -3.86 -13.44
CA ASP A 154 5.53 -2.89 -14.55
C ASP A 154 6.10 -1.51 -14.15
N LEU A 155 5.88 -1.09 -12.90
CA LEU A 155 6.34 0.19 -12.38
C LEU A 155 7.77 0.16 -11.80
N TRP A 156 8.36 -1.02 -11.63
CA TRP A 156 9.58 -1.23 -10.81
C TRP A 156 10.75 -0.33 -11.19
N ALA A 157 11.00 -0.13 -12.47
CA ALA A 157 12.09 0.69 -12.96
C ALA A 157 11.89 2.20 -12.69
N SER A 158 10.62 2.66 -12.69
CA SER A 158 10.28 4.07 -12.51
C SER A 158 10.14 4.49 -11.05
N LEU A 159 9.88 3.57 -10.12
CA LEU A 159 9.65 3.86 -8.71
C LEU A 159 10.76 4.70 -8.04
N PRO A 160 12.07 4.47 -8.28
CA PRO A 160 13.11 5.27 -7.65
C PRO A 160 13.11 6.76 -8.03
N SER A 161 12.46 7.12 -9.15
CA SER A 161 12.35 8.52 -9.57
C SER A 161 11.19 9.26 -8.90
N LEU A 162 10.26 8.54 -8.27
CA LEU A 162 9.04 9.12 -7.70
C LEU A 162 9.32 10.16 -6.61
N PHE A 163 10.38 9.95 -5.83
CA PHE A 163 10.76 10.83 -4.71
C PHE A 163 12.00 11.69 -4.97
N LYS A 164 12.59 11.58 -6.17
CA LYS A 164 13.68 12.49 -6.59
C LYS A 164 13.07 13.84 -6.93
N LYS A 165 13.65 14.88 -6.36
CA LYS A 165 13.36 16.27 -6.72
C LYS A 165 14.08 16.65 -8.00
#